data_561641a2c0fa16d710a388394022d16f
#
_entry.id   561641a2c0fa16d710a388394022d16f
#
_cell.length_a   1.000
_cell.length_b   1.000
_cell.length_c   1.000
_cell.angle_alpha   90.00
_cell.angle_beta   90.00
_cell.angle_gamma   90.00
#
_symmetry.space_group_name_H-M   'P 1'
#
loop_
_entity.id
_entity.type
_entity.pdbx_description
1 polymer ?
#
loop_
_entity_poly.entity_id
_entity_poly.type
_entity_poly.pdbx_seq_one_letter_code
_entity_poly.pdbx_strand_id
1 'polypeptide(L)'
;MSDLDALKQALAASPDNVPLNLLLAKSYVDDFQLDEAREQYEAAIALDPRNADAQLGLINVINMLGRTSEAIVRLESLCNDLPEQAEAWLLRAHLSLQDGDAKDARTYYLKSVDLNGHLADATLLARIEQAGGKAQVSSAPQAVATGDGYGEAMLESEFNDAFGDIGNQDEGLPFDEVALDFSEKPDVTFKDVGGMDEVKEDIRMKILHPLKNKELFEAYGKKVGGGVLLYGPPGCGKTLISRATAGEMDTKYISVGLHQILDMWIGRSEQRLHDIFEFARKHAPTVLFFDEVDALAADRKDMRTSAGRTLINQFLAEMDGASGNNDGVLVLGATNAPWHLDSAFLRPGRFDRIVFVPPPDQAARSAIVDIMKQGRPAEGVDAAALAARTKDFSGADLKSVFDQAVEIALTEAMKSGSIIPVDQKKLTKAAKNTKPSTRKWFESAKN
;
A
#
# COMPACT_ATOMS: atom_id res chain seq x y z
N MET A 1 18.47 10.76 -14.68
CA MET A 1 18.09 9.68 -15.59
C MET A 1 17.16 8.82 -14.77
N SER A 2 15.96 8.51 -15.26
CA SER A 2 15.08 7.55 -14.59
C SER A 2 15.69 6.14 -14.71
N ASP A 3 15.35 5.23 -13.81
CA ASP A 3 15.81 3.83 -13.88
C ASP A 3 15.40 3.20 -15.22
N LEU A 4 14.25 3.59 -15.76
CA LEU A 4 13.77 3.21 -17.08
C LEU A 4 14.70 3.65 -18.22
N ASP A 5 15.24 4.89 -18.16
CA ASP A 5 16.19 5.37 -19.19
C ASP A 5 17.50 4.59 -19.15
N ALA A 6 17.95 4.21 -17.95
CA ALA A 6 19.16 3.40 -17.77
C ALA A 6 18.98 1.99 -18.35
N LEU A 7 17.81 1.36 -18.11
CA LEU A 7 17.48 0.04 -18.67
C LEU A 7 17.35 0.08 -20.19
N LYS A 8 16.74 1.12 -20.77
CA LYS A 8 16.68 1.32 -22.23
C LYS A 8 18.07 1.44 -22.85
N GLN A 9 18.97 2.19 -22.21
CA GLN A 9 20.37 2.30 -22.71
C GLN A 9 21.14 0.99 -22.59
N ALA A 10 20.94 0.24 -21.48
CA ALA A 10 21.57 -1.07 -21.32
C ALA A 10 21.07 -2.07 -22.36
N LEU A 11 19.77 -2.08 -22.65
CA LEU A 11 19.16 -2.95 -23.65
C LEU A 11 19.63 -2.56 -25.07
N ALA A 12 19.77 -1.27 -25.37
CA ALA A 12 20.31 -0.81 -26.65
C ALA A 12 21.77 -1.29 -26.88
N ALA A 13 22.54 -1.47 -25.80
CA ALA A 13 23.91 -2.03 -25.87
C ALA A 13 23.92 -3.57 -25.96
N SER A 14 22.85 -4.25 -25.54
CA SER A 14 22.73 -5.71 -25.52
C SER A 14 21.28 -6.14 -25.86
N PRO A 15 20.85 -6.03 -27.13
CA PRO A 15 19.45 -6.26 -27.53
C PRO A 15 18.96 -7.68 -27.29
N ASP A 16 19.86 -8.67 -27.38
CA ASP A 16 19.52 -10.10 -27.22
C ASP A 16 19.57 -10.58 -25.76
N ASN A 17 19.57 -9.66 -24.79
CA ASN A 17 19.66 -9.99 -23.38
C ASN A 17 18.27 -10.23 -22.79
N VAL A 18 17.85 -11.49 -22.66
CA VAL A 18 16.54 -11.88 -22.12
C VAL A 18 16.29 -11.31 -20.71
N PRO A 19 17.21 -11.41 -19.71
CA PRO A 19 17.03 -10.79 -18.41
C PRO A 19 16.78 -9.26 -18.46
N LEU A 20 17.44 -8.53 -19.36
CA LEU A 20 17.23 -7.08 -19.52
C LEU A 20 15.86 -6.78 -20.14
N ASN A 21 15.42 -7.56 -21.12
CA ASN A 21 14.07 -7.43 -21.68
C ASN A 21 13.00 -7.66 -20.59
N LEU A 22 13.19 -8.68 -19.73
CA LEU A 22 12.27 -8.96 -18.61
C LEU A 22 12.25 -7.83 -17.57
N LEU A 23 13.40 -7.29 -17.20
CA LEU A 23 13.48 -6.17 -16.27
C LEU A 23 12.82 -4.91 -16.84
N LEU A 24 13.07 -4.61 -18.13
CA LEU A 24 12.46 -3.48 -18.79
C LEU A 24 10.94 -3.67 -18.95
N ALA A 25 10.49 -4.89 -19.28
CA ALA A 25 9.07 -5.22 -19.35
C ALA A 25 8.37 -5.04 -17.99
N LYS A 26 8.99 -5.50 -16.89
CA LYS A 26 8.47 -5.28 -15.53
C LYS A 26 8.39 -3.80 -15.19
N SER A 27 9.45 -3.01 -15.50
CA SER A 27 9.42 -1.56 -15.27
C SER A 27 8.34 -0.86 -16.10
N TYR A 28 8.05 -1.32 -17.30
CA TYR A 28 6.94 -0.80 -18.10
C TYR A 28 5.58 -1.19 -17.50
N VAL A 29 5.44 -2.39 -16.94
CA VAL A 29 4.22 -2.79 -16.19
C VAL A 29 4.04 -1.89 -14.97
N ASP A 30 5.11 -1.64 -14.21
CA ASP A 30 5.10 -0.78 -13.03
C ASP A 30 4.70 0.68 -13.38
N ASP A 31 5.12 1.16 -14.56
CA ASP A 31 4.76 2.47 -15.12
C ASP A 31 3.41 2.44 -15.89
N PHE A 32 2.65 1.31 -15.87
CA PHE A 32 1.39 1.13 -16.63
C PHE A 32 1.50 1.34 -18.14
N GLN A 33 2.70 1.24 -18.70
CA GLN A 33 2.95 1.25 -20.14
C GLN A 33 2.77 -0.18 -20.71
N LEU A 34 1.51 -0.65 -20.72
CA LEU A 34 1.22 -2.07 -20.98
C LEU A 34 1.49 -2.50 -22.41
N ASP A 35 1.38 -1.61 -23.39
CA ASP A 35 1.73 -1.92 -24.79
C ASP A 35 3.24 -2.08 -24.96
N GLU A 36 4.04 -1.22 -24.34
CA GLU A 36 5.50 -1.30 -24.32
C GLU A 36 5.96 -2.54 -23.54
N ALA A 37 5.33 -2.85 -22.40
CA ALA A 37 5.59 -4.05 -21.62
C ALA A 37 5.35 -5.32 -22.47
N ARG A 38 4.24 -5.36 -23.20
CA ARG A 38 3.91 -6.46 -24.11
C ARG A 38 5.00 -6.67 -25.14
N GLU A 39 5.44 -5.59 -25.81
CA GLU A 39 6.51 -5.66 -26.82
C GLU A 39 7.81 -6.23 -26.24
N GLN A 40 8.18 -5.85 -25.03
CA GLN A 40 9.39 -6.36 -24.38
C GLN A 40 9.26 -7.83 -23.96
N TYR A 41 8.08 -8.26 -23.45
CA TYR A 41 7.86 -9.69 -23.20
C TYR A 41 7.84 -10.52 -24.47
N GLU A 42 7.23 -10.02 -25.55
CA GLU A 42 7.26 -10.67 -26.86
C GLU A 42 8.69 -10.78 -27.41
N ALA A 43 9.52 -9.75 -27.24
CA ALA A 43 10.94 -9.80 -27.59
C ALA A 43 11.71 -10.84 -26.75
N ALA A 44 11.46 -10.91 -25.46
CA ALA A 44 12.06 -11.91 -24.58
C ALA A 44 11.68 -13.34 -25.01
N ILE A 45 10.42 -13.59 -25.35
CA ILE A 45 9.91 -14.88 -25.83
C ILE A 45 10.50 -15.24 -27.20
N ALA A 46 10.69 -14.27 -28.07
CA ALA A 46 11.36 -14.50 -29.37
C ALA A 46 12.79 -15.00 -29.22
N LEU A 47 13.50 -14.51 -28.17
CA LEU A 47 14.87 -14.94 -27.86
C LEU A 47 14.91 -16.28 -27.10
N ASP A 48 13.98 -16.48 -26.17
CA ASP A 48 13.86 -17.73 -25.39
C ASP A 48 12.38 -18.15 -25.30
N PRO A 49 11.88 -18.96 -26.24
CA PRO A 49 10.48 -19.37 -26.27
C PRO A 49 10.02 -20.23 -25.07
N ARG A 50 10.94 -20.79 -24.29
CA ARG A 50 10.64 -21.60 -23.10
C ARG A 50 10.77 -20.84 -21.79
N ASN A 51 11.01 -19.56 -21.83
CA ASN A 51 11.13 -18.74 -20.65
C ASN A 51 9.74 -18.55 -20.00
N ALA A 52 9.53 -19.24 -18.88
CA ALA A 52 8.25 -19.23 -18.18
C ALA A 52 7.91 -17.82 -17.66
N ASP A 53 8.88 -17.07 -17.15
CA ASP A 53 8.67 -15.70 -16.62
C ASP A 53 8.23 -14.74 -17.72
N ALA A 54 8.82 -14.87 -18.91
CA ALA A 54 8.43 -14.07 -20.07
C ALA A 54 6.99 -14.37 -20.51
N GLN A 55 6.65 -15.66 -20.60
CA GLN A 55 5.31 -16.09 -21.01
C GLN A 55 4.24 -15.71 -19.98
N LEU A 56 4.50 -15.92 -18.68
CA LEU A 56 3.59 -15.50 -17.60
C LEU A 56 3.43 -13.98 -17.57
N GLY A 57 4.53 -13.24 -17.73
CA GLY A 57 4.49 -11.78 -17.81
C GLY A 57 3.64 -11.28 -18.98
N LEU A 58 3.79 -11.87 -20.16
CA LEU A 58 2.98 -11.55 -21.32
C LEU A 58 1.49 -11.85 -21.11
N ILE A 59 1.17 -13.03 -20.55
CA ILE A 59 -0.21 -13.44 -20.26
C ILE A 59 -0.86 -12.45 -19.27
N ASN A 60 -0.12 -12.03 -18.25
CA ASN A 60 -0.60 -11.03 -17.31
C ASN A 60 -0.88 -9.68 -17.97
N VAL A 61 0.03 -9.19 -18.79
CA VAL A 61 -0.15 -7.93 -19.54
C VAL A 61 -1.36 -8.02 -20.46
N ILE A 62 -1.56 -9.14 -21.17
CA ILE A 62 -2.72 -9.35 -22.03
C ILE A 62 -4.03 -9.34 -21.22
N ASN A 63 -4.02 -9.95 -20.03
CA ASN A 63 -5.17 -9.90 -19.13
C ASN A 63 -5.44 -8.48 -18.60
N MET A 64 -4.38 -7.74 -18.23
CA MET A 64 -4.48 -6.33 -17.80
C MET A 64 -5.02 -5.42 -18.93
N LEU A 65 -4.75 -5.74 -20.19
CA LEU A 65 -5.32 -5.06 -21.36
C LEU A 65 -6.81 -5.43 -21.60
N GLY A 66 -7.42 -6.24 -20.73
CA GLY A 66 -8.83 -6.67 -20.84
C GLY A 66 -9.07 -7.78 -21.86
N ARG A 67 -8.02 -8.41 -22.40
CA ARG A 67 -8.07 -9.49 -23.38
C ARG A 67 -8.06 -10.86 -22.70
N THR A 68 -8.94 -11.05 -21.69
CA THR A 68 -8.95 -12.22 -20.81
C THR A 68 -9.07 -13.55 -21.57
N SER A 69 -9.91 -13.61 -22.61
CA SER A 69 -10.05 -14.84 -23.42
C SER A 69 -8.74 -15.24 -24.10
N GLU A 70 -7.96 -14.26 -24.60
CA GLU A 70 -6.64 -14.53 -25.18
C GLU A 70 -5.65 -14.98 -24.12
N ALA A 71 -5.67 -14.34 -22.95
CA ALA A 71 -4.84 -14.73 -21.82
C ALA A 71 -5.09 -16.18 -21.40
N ILE A 72 -6.35 -16.62 -21.33
CA ILE A 72 -6.73 -18.00 -21.01
C ILE A 72 -6.19 -18.99 -22.04
N VAL A 73 -6.35 -18.73 -23.34
CA VAL A 73 -5.84 -19.61 -24.39
C VAL A 73 -4.31 -19.76 -24.34
N ARG A 74 -3.60 -18.65 -24.15
CA ARG A 74 -2.14 -18.67 -23.99
C ARG A 74 -1.69 -19.41 -22.72
N LEU A 75 -2.42 -19.21 -21.63
CA LEU A 75 -2.15 -19.87 -20.38
C LEU A 75 -2.40 -21.38 -20.44
N GLU A 76 -3.41 -21.83 -21.18
CA GLU A 76 -3.64 -23.25 -21.49
C GLU A 76 -2.48 -23.87 -22.23
N SER A 77 -1.97 -23.18 -23.24
CA SER A 77 -0.77 -23.63 -23.97
C SER A 77 0.43 -23.72 -23.02
N LEU A 78 0.66 -22.71 -22.20
CA LEU A 78 1.76 -22.69 -21.24
C LEU A 78 1.69 -23.85 -20.23
N CYS A 79 0.50 -24.11 -19.66
CA CYS A 79 0.29 -25.22 -18.72
C CYS A 79 0.52 -26.59 -19.38
N ASN A 80 0.28 -26.71 -20.69
CA ASN A 80 0.53 -27.94 -21.43
C ASN A 80 2.01 -28.11 -21.78
N ASP A 81 2.68 -27.00 -22.14
CA ASP A 81 4.09 -27.01 -22.55
C ASP A 81 5.05 -27.11 -21.35
N LEU A 82 4.67 -26.52 -20.21
CA LEU A 82 5.42 -26.48 -18.96
C LEU A 82 4.53 -26.94 -17.77
N PRO A 83 4.16 -28.21 -17.68
CA PRO A 83 3.20 -28.71 -16.69
C PRO A 83 3.70 -28.64 -15.23
N GLU A 84 5.00 -28.45 -15.02
CA GLU A 84 5.63 -28.33 -13.69
C GLU A 84 5.68 -26.86 -13.19
N GLN A 85 5.21 -25.90 -14.00
CA GLN A 85 5.20 -24.48 -13.61
C GLN A 85 4.02 -24.18 -12.70
N ALA A 86 4.23 -24.19 -11.40
CA ALA A 86 3.17 -24.03 -10.39
C ALA A 86 2.42 -22.70 -10.51
N GLU A 87 3.13 -21.61 -10.81
CA GLU A 87 2.57 -20.27 -10.97
C GLU A 87 1.60 -20.18 -12.15
N ALA A 88 1.84 -20.95 -13.22
CA ALA A 88 0.94 -21.00 -14.37
C ALA A 88 -0.42 -21.62 -13.98
N TRP A 89 -0.39 -22.72 -13.20
CA TRP A 89 -1.61 -23.35 -12.70
C TRP A 89 -2.36 -22.47 -11.70
N LEU A 90 -1.63 -21.73 -10.84
CA LEU A 90 -2.24 -20.77 -9.94
C LEU A 90 -2.96 -19.64 -10.71
N LEU A 91 -2.30 -19.08 -11.73
CA LEU A 91 -2.90 -18.05 -12.58
C LEU A 91 -4.15 -18.61 -13.31
N ARG A 92 -4.09 -19.87 -13.76
CA ARG A 92 -5.23 -20.52 -14.40
C ARG A 92 -6.41 -20.69 -13.45
N ALA A 93 -6.14 -21.04 -12.18
CA ALA A 93 -7.17 -21.12 -11.14
C ALA A 93 -7.85 -19.77 -10.91
N HIS A 94 -7.08 -18.69 -10.86
CA HIS A 94 -7.63 -17.34 -10.74
C HIS A 94 -8.53 -16.94 -11.91
N LEU A 95 -8.07 -17.15 -13.15
CA LEU A 95 -8.84 -16.80 -14.34
C LEU A 95 -10.10 -17.63 -14.48
N SER A 96 -10.05 -18.96 -14.16
CA SER A 96 -11.24 -19.81 -14.15
C SER A 96 -12.27 -19.39 -13.11
N LEU A 97 -11.81 -18.94 -11.93
CA LEU A 97 -12.72 -18.42 -10.92
C LEU A 97 -13.38 -17.09 -11.34
N GLN A 98 -12.66 -16.23 -12.06
CA GLN A 98 -13.20 -14.99 -12.62
C GLN A 98 -14.25 -15.27 -13.71
N ASP A 99 -14.04 -16.32 -14.50
CA ASP A 99 -14.97 -16.74 -15.54
C ASP A 99 -16.19 -17.49 -14.98
N GLY A 100 -16.22 -17.73 -13.66
CA GLY A 100 -17.32 -18.37 -12.94
C GLY A 100 -17.23 -19.88 -12.86
N ASP A 101 -16.15 -20.49 -13.35
CA ASP A 101 -15.93 -21.94 -13.29
C ASP A 101 -15.14 -22.34 -12.03
N ALA A 102 -15.88 -22.42 -10.93
CA ALA A 102 -15.30 -22.77 -9.63
C ALA A 102 -14.74 -24.21 -9.59
N LYS A 103 -15.27 -25.13 -10.40
CA LYS A 103 -14.80 -26.51 -10.42
C LYS A 103 -13.40 -26.62 -11.05
N ASP A 104 -13.23 -25.99 -12.18
CA ASP A 104 -11.94 -25.94 -12.87
C ASP A 104 -10.92 -25.13 -12.08
N ALA A 105 -11.37 -24.00 -11.46
CA ALA A 105 -10.54 -23.22 -10.57
C ALA A 105 -9.97 -24.05 -9.42
N ARG A 106 -10.78 -24.89 -8.77
CA ARG A 106 -10.34 -25.77 -7.68
C ARG A 106 -9.29 -26.79 -8.18
N THR A 107 -9.57 -27.40 -9.32
CA THR A 107 -8.66 -28.40 -9.90
C THR A 107 -7.28 -27.80 -10.19
N TYR A 108 -7.24 -26.62 -10.79
CA TYR A 108 -5.97 -25.94 -11.12
C TYR A 108 -5.26 -25.43 -9.88
N TYR A 109 -6.00 -24.95 -8.88
CA TYR A 109 -5.44 -24.54 -7.61
C TYR A 109 -4.76 -25.70 -6.88
N LEU A 110 -5.44 -26.82 -6.71
CA LEU A 110 -4.85 -28.00 -6.06
C LEU A 110 -3.59 -28.47 -6.78
N LYS A 111 -3.58 -28.42 -8.12
CA LYS A 111 -2.40 -28.77 -8.91
C LYS A 111 -1.24 -27.79 -8.68
N SER A 112 -1.50 -26.49 -8.54
CA SER A 112 -0.45 -25.52 -8.25
C SER A 112 0.18 -25.74 -6.87
N VAL A 113 -0.63 -26.06 -5.87
CA VAL A 113 -0.18 -26.34 -4.49
C VAL A 113 0.58 -27.66 -4.42
N ASP A 114 0.15 -28.69 -5.14
CA ASP A 114 0.87 -29.98 -5.23
C ASP A 114 2.27 -29.81 -5.84
N LEU A 115 2.42 -28.95 -6.83
CA LEU A 115 3.71 -28.64 -7.44
C LEU A 115 4.60 -27.74 -6.57
N ASN A 116 4.00 -26.79 -5.85
CA ASN A 116 4.71 -25.89 -4.95
C ASN A 116 3.81 -25.51 -3.76
N GLY A 117 4.04 -26.18 -2.61
CA GLY A 117 3.28 -25.98 -1.38
C GLY A 117 3.30 -24.53 -0.84
N HIS A 118 4.33 -23.73 -1.19
CA HIS A 118 4.39 -22.32 -0.81
C HIS A 118 3.36 -21.43 -1.52
N LEU A 119 2.69 -21.93 -2.58
CA LEU A 119 1.61 -21.25 -3.28
C LEU A 119 0.23 -21.53 -2.65
N ALA A 120 0.17 -22.23 -1.54
CA ALA A 120 -1.07 -22.50 -0.83
C ALA A 120 -1.69 -21.19 -0.33
N ASP A 121 -2.94 -20.94 -0.78
CA ASP A 121 -3.72 -19.74 -0.45
C ASP A 121 -5.12 -20.16 0.03
N ALA A 122 -5.28 -20.18 1.34
CA ALA A 122 -6.53 -20.59 1.99
C ALA A 122 -7.71 -19.68 1.60
N THR A 123 -7.43 -18.40 1.28
CA THR A 123 -8.48 -17.44 0.88
C THR A 123 -8.98 -17.71 -0.52
N LEU A 124 -8.08 -18.05 -1.46
CA LEU A 124 -8.46 -18.46 -2.80
C LEU A 124 -9.27 -19.75 -2.76
N LEU A 125 -8.87 -20.72 -1.94
CA LEU A 125 -9.60 -21.99 -1.79
C LEU A 125 -11.02 -21.73 -1.24
N ALA A 126 -11.16 -20.92 -0.20
CA ALA A 126 -12.47 -20.56 0.35
C ALA A 126 -13.39 -19.85 -0.67
N ARG A 127 -12.83 -18.97 -1.51
CA ARG A 127 -13.57 -18.32 -2.60
C ARG A 127 -14.03 -19.31 -3.68
N ILE A 128 -13.16 -20.25 -4.04
CA ILE A 128 -13.49 -21.32 -4.99
C ILE A 128 -14.62 -22.17 -4.44
N GLU A 129 -14.57 -22.55 -3.16
CA GLU A 129 -15.61 -23.33 -2.48
C GLU A 129 -16.95 -22.59 -2.38
N GLN A 130 -16.93 -21.29 -2.03
CA GLN A 130 -18.13 -20.45 -2.01
C GLN A 130 -18.77 -20.29 -3.38
N ALA A 131 -17.97 -20.16 -4.43
CA ALA A 131 -18.45 -20.09 -5.81
C ALA A 131 -19.05 -21.43 -6.26
N GLY A 132 -18.42 -22.56 -5.88
CA GLY A 132 -18.95 -23.92 -6.16
C GLY A 132 -20.26 -24.23 -5.45
N GLY A 133 -20.46 -23.77 -4.20
CA GLY A 133 -21.71 -23.94 -3.45
C GLY A 133 -22.91 -23.18 -4.04
N LYS A 134 -22.69 -22.06 -4.74
CA LYS A 134 -23.74 -21.30 -5.43
C LYS A 134 -24.26 -21.98 -6.72
N ALA A 135 -23.45 -22.84 -7.33
CA ALA A 135 -23.82 -23.55 -8.56
C ALA A 135 -24.77 -24.75 -8.31
N GLN A 136 -24.93 -25.23 -7.06
CA GLN A 136 -25.78 -26.39 -6.75
C GLN A 136 -27.27 -26.06 -6.51
N VAL A 137 -27.72 -24.81 -6.61
CA VAL A 137 -29.13 -24.43 -6.38
C VAL A 137 -29.95 -24.35 -7.67
N SER A 138 -29.37 -24.62 -8.84
CA SER A 138 -30.11 -24.62 -10.12
C SER A 138 -29.94 -25.95 -10.85
N SER A 139 -30.94 -26.81 -10.70
CA SER A 139 -31.31 -28.02 -11.45
C SER A 139 -30.98 -29.36 -10.82
N ALA A 140 -31.98 -29.95 -10.14
CA ALA A 140 -32.09 -31.42 -10.02
C ALA A 140 -32.71 -32.01 -11.30
N PRO A 141 -32.24 -33.19 -11.73
CA PRO A 141 -33.11 -34.34 -11.71
C PRO A 141 -32.51 -35.60 -11.08
N GLN A 142 -33.41 -36.43 -10.63
CA GLN A 142 -33.27 -37.63 -9.83
C GLN A 142 -32.40 -38.74 -10.38
N ALA A 143 -31.71 -39.41 -9.41
CA ALA A 143 -31.50 -40.83 -9.25
C ALA A 143 -30.90 -41.68 -10.39
N VAL A 144 -29.75 -42.29 -10.09
CA VAL A 144 -29.67 -43.76 -9.96
C VAL A 144 -28.44 -44.07 -9.09
N ALA A 145 -28.67 -44.90 -8.02
CA ALA A 145 -27.63 -45.42 -7.15
C ALA A 145 -26.92 -46.61 -7.86
N THR A 146 -25.58 -46.57 -7.81
CA THR A 146 -24.78 -47.81 -7.68
C THR A 146 -23.38 -47.42 -7.14
N GLY A 147 -23.06 -47.96 -6.01
CA GLY A 147 -21.92 -48.38 -5.26
C GLY A 147 -20.51 -48.02 -5.76
N ASP A 148 -19.78 -47.42 -4.89
CA ASP A 148 -18.55 -47.89 -4.26
C ASP A 148 -17.92 -46.75 -3.47
N GLY A 149 -18.26 -46.66 -2.20
CA GLY A 149 -17.61 -45.78 -1.26
C GLY A 149 -16.35 -46.42 -0.69
N TYR A 150 -15.20 -46.02 -1.13
CA TYR A 150 -13.91 -46.24 -0.45
C TYR A 150 -12.83 -45.29 -0.99
N GLY A 151 -13.01 -43.98 -0.86
CA GLY A 151 -11.98 -43.03 -1.32
C GLY A 151 -11.97 -41.70 -0.58
N GLU A 152 -13.10 -41.24 -0.12
CA GLU A 152 -13.19 -39.90 0.47
C GLU A 152 -12.87 -39.85 1.98
N ALA A 153 -13.11 -40.92 2.71
CA ALA A 153 -12.84 -40.97 4.17
C ALA A 153 -11.36 -41.05 4.53
N MET A 154 -10.49 -41.49 3.59
CA MET A 154 -9.05 -41.64 3.83
C MET A 154 -8.29 -40.30 3.63
N LEU A 155 -8.77 -39.46 2.74
CA LEU A 155 -8.18 -38.14 2.49
C LEU A 155 -8.51 -37.11 3.60
N GLU A 156 -9.69 -37.20 4.23
CA GLU A 156 -10.04 -36.35 5.37
C GLU A 156 -9.31 -36.74 6.66
N SER A 157 -8.98 -38.02 6.86
CA SER A 157 -8.23 -38.46 8.04
C SER A 157 -6.75 -38.12 7.95
N GLU A 158 -6.12 -38.24 6.79
CA GLU A 158 -4.72 -37.87 6.58
C GLU A 158 -4.52 -36.33 6.60
N PHE A 159 -5.54 -35.56 6.19
CA PHE A 159 -5.50 -34.10 6.26
C PHE A 159 -5.63 -33.58 7.70
N ASN A 160 -6.49 -34.20 8.53
CA ASN A 160 -6.63 -33.84 9.94
C ASN A 160 -5.43 -34.27 10.79
N ASP A 161 -4.75 -35.38 10.46
CA ASP A 161 -3.54 -35.81 11.17
C ASP A 161 -2.28 -34.98 10.81
N ALA A 162 -2.26 -34.36 9.61
CA ALA A 162 -1.15 -33.52 9.19
C ALA A 162 -1.29 -32.05 9.70
N PHE A 163 -2.50 -31.57 10.03
CA PHE A 163 -2.78 -30.19 10.40
C PHE A 163 -3.54 -30.01 11.73
N GLY A 164 -3.75 -31.10 12.48
CA GLY A 164 -4.57 -31.15 13.70
C GLY A 164 -3.90 -30.65 14.99
N ASP A 165 -2.67 -30.14 14.95
CA ASP A 165 -1.94 -29.69 16.15
C ASP A 165 -1.22 -28.34 15.97
N ILE A 166 -1.92 -27.35 15.38
CA ILE A 166 -1.52 -25.94 15.47
C ILE A 166 -2.61 -25.20 16.25
N GLY A 167 -2.78 -25.63 17.49
CA GLY A 167 -3.53 -24.93 18.51
C GLY A 167 -2.56 -24.23 19.46
N ASN A 168 -2.58 -22.90 19.49
CA ASN A 168 -1.97 -22.01 20.48
C ASN A 168 -0.45 -21.93 20.50
N GLN A 169 0.12 -20.99 19.76
CA GLN A 169 1.01 -19.96 20.30
C GLN A 169 1.48 -19.07 19.14
N ASP A 170 1.41 -17.77 19.36
CA ASP A 170 1.72 -16.65 18.47
C ASP A 170 0.63 -16.35 17.42
N GLU A 171 -0.20 -15.34 17.76
CA GLU A 171 -0.96 -14.57 16.77
C GLU A 171 0.04 -13.77 15.90
N GLY A 172 0.76 -14.46 15.02
CA GLY A 172 1.52 -13.84 13.93
C GLY A 172 0.53 -13.08 13.05
N LEU A 173 0.91 -11.88 12.65
CA LEU A 173 0.14 -11.05 11.72
C LEU A 173 -0.26 -11.90 10.51
N PRO A 174 -1.57 -11.98 10.14
CA PRO A 174 -2.04 -12.82 9.02
C PRO A 174 -1.66 -12.26 7.65
N PHE A 175 -0.68 -11.36 7.60
CA PHE A 175 -0.23 -10.64 6.40
C PHE A 175 1.27 -10.83 6.23
N ASP A 176 1.73 -11.08 5.01
CA ASP A 176 3.15 -10.94 4.69
C ASP A 176 3.63 -9.57 5.18
N GLU A 177 4.71 -9.55 5.97
CA GLU A 177 5.23 -8.39 6.75
C GLU A 177 5.49 -7.11 5.95
N VAL A 178 5.36 -7.14 4.64
CA VAL A 178 5.84 -6.10 3.71
C VAL A 178 4.89 -4.90 3.56
N ALA A 179 3.61 -5.01 3.98
CA ALA A 179 2.63 -3.97 3.62
C ALA A 179 1.98 -3.22 4.79
N LEU A 180 2.18 -3.63 6.03
CA LEU A 180 1.59 -2.97 7.19
C LEU A 180 2.68 -2.56 8.18
N ASP A 181 2.81 -1.26 8.43
CA ASP A 181 3.57 -0.76 9.59
C ASP A 181 2.63 -0.80 10.80
N PHE A 182 2.69 -1.92 11.54
CA PHE A 182 1.93 -2.11 12.77
C PHE A 182 2.77 -1.70 13.97
N SER A 183 2.24 -0.81 14.78
CA SER A 183 2.82 -0.42 16.06
C SER A 183 1.78 -0.56 17.15
N GLU A 184 2.04 -1.40 18.13
CA GLU A 184 1.11 -1.57 19.28
C GLU A 184 0.88 -0.26 19.99
N LYS A 185 1.93 0.55 20.19
CA LYS A 185 1.84 1.89 20.78
C LYS A 185 2.98 2.73 20.22
N PRO A 186 2.69 3.73 19.37
CA PRO A 186 3.73 4.63 18.89
C PRO A 186 4.34 5.43 20.07
N ASP A 187 5.67 5.42 20.16
CA ASP A 187 6.39 6.24 21.15
C ASP A 187 6.30 7.75 20.85
N VAL A 188 5.85 8.10 19.63
CA VAL A 188 5.76 9.48 19.15
C VAL A 188 4.44 10.10 19.59
N THR A 189 4.51 11.25 20.26
CA THR A 189 3.39 12.05 20.74
C THR A 189 3.39 13.44 20.13
N PHE A 190 2.40 14.27 20.43
CA PHE A 190 2.38 15.68 19.97
C PHE A 190 3.57 16.51 20.46
N LYS A 191 4.29 16.07 21.49
CA LYS A 191 5.50 16.74 21.99
C LYS A 191 6.67 16.58 21.03
N ASP A 192 6.69 15.48 20.29
CA ASP A 192 7.75 15.13 19.34
C ASP A 192 7.52 15.75 17.96
N VAL A 193 6.36 16.37 17.75
CA VAL A 193 6.02 17.10 16.52
C VAL A 193 6.34 18.57 16.71
N GLY A 194 7.33 19.08 15.98
CA GLY A 194 7.75 20.49 16.06
C GLY A 194 6.71 21.43 15.48
N GLY A 195 6.18 22.37 16.29
CA GLY A 195 5.14 23.31 15.90
C GLY A 195 3.79 22.68 15.64
N MET A 196 3.04 23.20 14.64
CA MET A 196 1.70 22.75 14.24
C MET A 196 0.64 22.83 15.35
N ASP A 197 0.71 23.85 16.22
CA ASP A 197 -0.17 23.93 17.39
C ASP A 197 -1.65 24.03 17.00
N GLU A 198 -1.98 24.75 15.92
CA GLU A 198 -3.35 24.81 15.38
C GLU A 198 -3.82 23.44 14.88
N VAL A 199 -2.95 22.70 14.16
CA VAL A 199 -3.27 21.36 13.67
C VAL A 199 -3.48 20.38 14.82
N LYS A 200 -2.63 20.43 15.83
CA LYS A 200 -2.73 19.60 17.05
C LYS A 200 -4.03 19.91 17.79
N GLU A 201 -4.40 21.17 17.89
CA GLU A 201 -5.65 21.58 18.55
C GLU A 201 -6.87 21.15 17.74
N ASP A 202 -6.84 21.31 16.42
CA ASP A 202 -7.87 20.79 15.51
C ASP A 202 -8.06 19.27 15.68
N ILE A 203 -6.96 18.52 15.78
CA ILE A 203 -7.00 17.07 16.01
C ILE A 203 -7.58 16.77 17.41
N ARG A 204 -7.18 17.51 18.45
CA ARG A 204 -7.76 17.34 19.79
C ARG A 204 -9.27 17.54 19.76
N MET A 205 -9.72 18.64 19.17
CA MET A 205 -11.14 19.01 19.13
C MET A 205 -11.98 18.09 18.24
N LYS A 206 -11.45 17.72 17.07
CA LYS A 206 -12.18 16.93 16.07
C LYS A 206 -12.13 15.43 16.31
N ILE A 207 -11.09 14.94 17.02
CA ILE A 207 -10.81 13.51 17.18
C ILE A 207 -10.77 13.10 18.65
N LEU A 208 -9.81 13.67 19.43
CA LEU A 208 -9.52 13.17 20.78
C LEU A 208 -10.68 13.43 21.74
N HIS A 209 -11.23 14.64 21.74
CA HIS A 209 -12.34 14.98 22.63
C HIS A 209 -13.63 14.19 22.34
N PRO A 210 -14.07 14.00 21.07
CA PRO A 210 -15.22 13.16 20.77
C PRO A 210 -15.04 11.71 21.22
N LEU A 211 -13.87 11.12 21.01
CA LEU A 211 -13.59 9.74 21.41
C LEU A 211 -13.53 9.58 22.94
N LYS A 212 -12.90 10.54 23.65
CA LYS A 212 -12.83 10.51 25.12
C LYS A 212 -14.14 10.83 25.82
N ASN A 213 -15.05 11.57 25.19
CA ASN A 213 -16.30 12.06 25.77
C ASN A 213 -17.49 11.71 24.89
N LYS A 214 -17.60 10.45 24.48
CA LYS A 214 -18.61 9.95 23.53
C LYS A 214 -20.04 10.36 23.95
N GLU A 215 -20.43 10.13 25.20
CA GLU A 215 -21.74 10.46 25.75
C GLU A 215 -22.07 11.97 25.63
N LEU A 216 -21.08 12.82 25.89
CA LEU A 216 -21.27 14.28 25.78
C LEU A 216 -21.55 14.70 24.33
N PHE A 217 -20.79 14.17 23.37
CA PHE A 217 -20.98 14.53 21.97
C PHE A 217 -22.30 13.97 21.41
N GLU A 218 -22.68 12.76 21.79
CA GLU A 218 -23.98 12.16 21.45
C GLU A 218 -25.16 12.95 22.01
N ALA A 219 -25.03 13.47 23.23
CA ALA A 219 -26.06 14.35 23.84
C ALA A 219 -26.29 15.65 23.03
N TYR A 220 -25.26 16.13 22.32
CA TYR A 220 -25.37 17.26 21.38
C TYR A 220 -25.70 16.82 19.94
N GLY A 221 -26.11 15.58 19.73
CA GLY A 221 -26.48 15.03 18.42
C GLY A 221 -25.30 14.87 17.46
N LYS A 222 -24.06 14.90 17.95
CA LYS A 222 -22.85 14.68 17.15
C LYS A 222 -22.45 13.21 17.19
N LYS A 223 -22.45 12.56 16.04
CA LYS A 223 -21.93 11.19 15.93
C LYS A 223 -20.43 11.18 16.23
N VAL A 224 -20.01 10.23 17.06
CA VAL A 224 -18.60 9.94 17.33
C VAL A 224 -18.19 8.80 16.39
N GLY A 225 -17.29 9.08 15.48
CA GLY A 225 -16.86 8.14 14.42
C GLY A 225 -16.60 8.91 13.12
N GLY A 226 -16.43 8.18 12.04
CA GLY A 226 -16.03 8.73 10.74
C GLY A 226 -14.52 8.86 10.59
N GLY A 227 -14.08 9.28 9.41
CA GLY A 227 -12.69 9.43 9.07
C GLY A 227 -12.21 10.88 9.10
N VAL A 228 -10.91 11.06 9.20
CA VAL A 228 -10.26 12.37 9.12
C VAL A 228 -9.28 12.38 7.96
N LEU A 229 -9.37 13.37 7.10
CA LEU A 229 -8.45 13.57 5.99
C LEU A 229 -7.45 14.66 6.33
N LEU A 230 -6.18 14.29 6.38
CA LEU A 230 -5.06 15.22 6.47
C LEU A 230 -4.63 15.60 5.05
N TYR A 231 -4.62 16.88 4.73
CA TYR A 231 -4.18 17.31 3.42
C TYR A 231 -3.18 18.47 3.51
N GLY A 232 -2.32 18.60 2.51
CA GLY A 232 -1.33 19.68 2.47
C GLY A 232 -0.10 19.31 1.65
N PRO A 233 0.90 20.20 1.55
CA PRO A 233 2.10 19.97 0.78
C PRO A 233 2.85 18.72 1.20
N PRO A 234 3.58 18.06 0.27
CA PRO A 234 4.41 16.92 0.61
C PRO A 234 5.52 17.31 1.60
N GLY A 235 5.91 16.34 2.44
CA GLY A 235 6.99 16.55 3.42
C GLY A 235 6.65 17.46 4.61
N CYS A 236 5.38 17.86 4.78
CA CYS A 236 4.92 18.70 5.89
C CYS A 236 4.51 17.91 7.14
N GLY A 237 4.74 16.59 7.19
CA GLY A 237 4.57 15.79 8.42
C GLY A 237 3.19 15.19 8.62
N LYS A 238 2.38 14.96 7.55
CA LYS A 238 1.06 14.30 7.65
C LYS A 238 1.14 12.92 8.29
N THR A 239 2.08 12.09 7.86
CA THR A 239 2.33 10.75 8.43
C THR A 239 2.86 10.84 9.87
N LEU A 240 3.68 11.84 10.19
CA LEU A 240 4.19 12.05 11.55
C LEU A 240 3.05 12.44 12.51
N ILE A 241 2.19 13.38 12.13
CA ILE A 241 1.09 13.83 12.97
C ILE A 241 0.01 12.74 13.14
N SER A 242 -0.20 11.85 12.15
CA SER A 242 -1.10 10.71 12.27
C SER A 242 -0.59 9.70 13.32
N ARG A 243 0.72 9.39 13.27
CA ARG A 243 1.37 8.52 14.25
C ARG A 243 1.35 9.15 15.66
N ALA A 244 1.64 10.45 15.77
CA ALA A 244 1.57 11.18 17.03
C ALA A 244 0.15 11.24 17.59
N THR A 245 -0.88 11.23 16.74
CA THR A 245 -2.28 11.16 17.17
C THR A 245 -2.58 9.83 17.87
N ALA A 246 -2.08 8.72 17.33
CA ALA A 246 -2.24 7.41 17.95
C ALA A 246 -1.48 7.33 19.29
N GLY A 247 -0.25 7.86 19.36
CA GLY A 247 0.52 7.94 20.62
C GLY A 247 -0.15 8.81 21.68
N GLU A 248 -0.78 9.92 21.31
CA GLU A 248 -1.55 10.78 22.23
C GLU A 248 -2.81 10.10 22.74
N MET A 249 -3.36 9.15 21.96
CA MET A 249 -4.53 8.32 22.34
C MET A 249 -4.14 7.08 23.14
N ASP A 250 -2.87 6.73 23.20
CA ASP A 250 -2.35 5.46 23.74
C ASP A 250 -3.02 4.25 23.06
N THR A 251 -3.13 4.30 21.72
CA THR A 251 -3.81 3.29 20.91
C THR A 251 -2.87 2.66 19.89
N LYS A 252 -3.28 1.51 19.37
CA LYS A 252 -2.57 0.82 18.28
C LYS A 252 -2.59 1.66 17.01
N TYR A 253 -1.56 1.53 16.20
CA TYR A 253 -1.41 2.26 14.93
C TYR A 253 -1.07 1.29 13.80
N ILE A 254 -1.86 1.35 12.74
CA ILE A 254 -1.66 0.56 11.53
C ILE A 254 -1.51 1.53 10.37
N SER A 255 -0.37 1.52 9.71
CA SER A 255 -0.11 2.34 8.52
C SER A 255 -0.17 1.51 7.26
N VAL A 256 -0.92 2.00 6.29
CA VAL A 256 -1.18 1.32 5.02
C VAL A 256 -0.80 2.25 3.87
N GLY A 257 0.18 1.85 3.08
CA GLY A 257 0.49 2.51 1.80
C GLY A 257 -0.45 2.01 0.71
N LEU A 258 -1.32 2.88 0.20
CA LEU A 258 -2.32 2.46 -0.80
C LEU A 258 -1.72 1.97 -2.11
N HIS A 259 -0.56 2.50 -2.53
CA HIS A 259 0.19 1.99 -3.68
C HIS A 259 0.52 0.49 -3.52
N GLN A 260 0.86 0.03 -2.31
CA GLN A 260 1.15 -1.38 -2.03
C GLN A 260 -0.08 -2.29 -2.16
N ILE A 261 -1.28 -1.75 -1.97
CA ILE A 261 -2.54 -2.48 -2.21
C ILE A 261 -2.85 -2.51 -3.70
N LEU A 262 -2.58 -1.40 -4.42
CA LEU A 262 -2.85 -1.27 -5.85
C LEU A 262 -1.91 -2.13 -6.72
N ASP A 263 -0.64 -2.30 -6.28
CA ASP A 263 0.38 -3.10 -6.99
C ASP A 263 0.11 -4.62 -6.93
N MET A 264 -0.93 -5.03 -6.23
CA MET A 264 -1.32 -6.44 -6.11
C MET A 264 -2.33 -6.83 -7.19
N TRP A 265 -2.33 -8.11 -7.52
CA TRP A 265 -3.22 -8.75 -8.51
C TRP A 265 -4.69 -8.39 -8.30
N ILE A 266 -5.39 -8.13 -9.40
CA ILE A 266 -6.84 -7.89 -9.44
C ILE A 266 -7.59 -8.99 -8.65
N GLY A 267 -8.45 -8.57 -7.72
CA GLY A 267 -9.23 -9.46 -6.83
C GLY A 267 -8.59 -9.74 -5.47
N ARG A 268 -7.26 -9.54 -5.30
CA ARG A 268 -6.60 -9.59 -3.99
C ARG A 268 -6.65 -8.25 -3.26
N SER A 269 -6.67 -7.15 -4.00
CA SER A 269 -6.67 -5.80 -3.43
C SER A 269 -7.92 -5.52 -2.60
N GLU A 270 -9.11 -5.95 -3.07
CA GLU A 270 -10.36 -5.78 -2.32
C GLU A 270 -10.40 -6.63 -1.06
N GLN A 271 -9.98 -7.91 -1.18
CA GLN A 271 -9.92 -8.81 -0.03
C GLN A 271 -8.93 -8.29 1.02
N ARG A 272 -7.74 -7.89 0.59
CA ARG A 272 -6.72 -7.35 1.48
C ARG A 272 -7.17 -6.09 2.19
N LEU A 273 -7.88 -5.20 1.49
CA LEU A 273 -8.47 -4.02 2.10
C LEU A 273 -9.50 -4.41 3.16
N HIS A 274 -10.36 -5.39 2.87
CA HIS A 274 -11.31 -5.95 3.84
C HIS A 274 -10.59 -6.52 5.06
N ASP A 275 -9.57 -7.33 4.86
CA ASP A 275 -8.79 -7.96 5.92
C ASP A 275 -8.07 -6.93 6.81
N ILE A 276 -7.56 -5.83 6.22
CA ILE A 276 -6.98 -4.71 6.98
C ILE A 276 -8.02 -4.08 7.91
N PHE A 277 -9.23 -3.81 7.42
CA PHE A 277 -10.30 -3.27 8.26
C PHE A 277 -10.74 -4.27 9.32
N GLU A 278 -10.87 -5.55 9.00
CA GLU A 278 -11.16 -6.60 9.97
C GLU A 278 -10.08 -6.71 11.06
N PHE A 279 -8.81 -6.67 10.66
CA PHE A 279 -7.68 -6.66 11.59
C PHE A 279 -7.75 -5.43 12.51
N ALA A 280 -8.03 -4.23 11.96
CA ALA A 280 -8.17 -3.02 12.75
C ALA A 280 -9.35 -3.12 13.75
N ARG A 281 -10.50 -3.68 13.35
CA ARG A 281 -11.67 -3.91 14.20
C ARG A 281 -11.36 -4.89 15.34
N LYS A 282 -10.65 -5.98 15.06
CA LYS A 282 -10.23 -6.96 16.08
C LYS A 282 -9.27 -6.37 17.11
N HIS A 283 -8.48 -5.36 16.71
CA HIS A 283 -7.48 -4.72 17.56
C HIS A 283 -7.93 -3.35 18.11
N ALA A 284 -9.23 -3.05 18.04
CA ALA A 284 -9.76 -1.80 18.57
C ALA A 284 -9.46 -1.66 20.09
N PRO A 285 -9.14 -0.46 20.60
CA PRO A 285 -9.07 0.81 19.89
C PRO A 285 -7.81 0.94 19.01
N THR A 286 -7.99 1.35 17.75
CA THR A 286 -6.92 1.38 16.74
C THR A 286 -7.02 2.63 15.87
N VAL A 287 -5.90 3.20 15.49
CA VAL A 287 -5.78 4.19 14.42
C VAL A 287 -5.35 3.48 13.14
N LEU A 288 -6.20 3.49 12.14
CA LEU A 288 -5.93 2.96 10.80
C LEU A 288 -5.62 4.13 9.87
N PHE A 289 -4.38 4.22 9.43
CA PHE A 289 -3.88 5.32 8.62
C PHE A 289 -3.64 4.87 7.18
N PHE A 290 -4.21 5.59 6.24
CA PHE A 290 -3.99 5.41 4.80
C PHE A 290 -3.19 6.59 4.26
N ASP A 291 -1.97 6.33 3.80
CA ASP A 291 -1.17 7.35 3.11
C ASP A 291 -1.51 7.37 1.61
N GLU A 292 -1.35 8.56 1.01
CA GLU A 292 -1.57 8.80 -0.41
C GLU A 292 -2.96 8.37 -0.92
N VAL A 293 -4.02 8.79 -0.19
CA VAL A 293 -5.41 8.46 -0.57
C VAL A 293 -5.77 8.95 -1.98
N ASP A 294 -5.07 9.96 -2.49
CA ASP A 294 -5.17 10.42 -3.86
C ASP A 294 -4.76 9.37 -4.90
N ALA A 295 -3.94 8.38 -4.55
CA ALA A 295 -3.65 7.25 -5.43
C ALA A 295 -4.90 6.42 -5.77
N LEU A 296 -5.88 6.32 -4.85
CA LEU A 296 -7.18 5.69 -5.15
C LEU A 296 -8.09 6.59 -6.00
N ALA A 297 -7.88 7.91 -5.95
CA ALA A 297 -8.83 8.88 -6.50
C ALA A 297 -8.39 9.45 -7.85
N ALA A 298 -7.10 9.39 -8.17
CA ALA A 298 -6.51 10.02 -9.33
C ALA A 298 -7.14 9.57 -10.67
N ASP A 299 -7.95 8.50 -10.68
CA ASP A 299 -8.22 7.82 -11.93
C ASP A 299 -9.67 7.45 -12.25
N ARG A 300 -10.70 8.13 -11.68
CA ARG A 300 -12.07 7.89 -12.20
C ARG A 300 -12.24 8.29 -13.66
N LYS A 301 -11.50 9.28 -14.15
CA LYS A 301 -11.51 9.68 -15.56
C LYS A 301 -10.58 8.84 -16.43
N ASP A 302 -9.47 8.37 -15.84
CA ASP A 302 -8.44 7.57 -16.50
C ASP A 302 -8.53 6.07 -16.17
N MET A 303 -9.19 5.65 -15.07
CA MET A 303 -9.50 4.25 -14.77
C MET A 303 -10.53 3.70 -15.75
N ARG A 304 -10.05 3.40 -16.94
CA ARG A 304 -10.74 2.57 -17.92
C ARG A 304 -10.85 1.10 -17.46
N THR A 305 -10.21 0.73 -16.34
CA THR A 305 -10.25 -0.61 -15.79
C THR A 305 -11.32 -0.74 -14.69
N SER A 306 -12.14 -1.78 -14.77
CA SER A 306 -13.17 -2.12 -13.77
C SER A 306 -12.59 -2.30 -12.35
N ALA A 307 -11.37 -2.79 -12.23
CA ALA A 307 -10.70 -3.14 -10.98
C ALA A 307 -10.50 -1.94 -10.02
N GLY A 308 -10.00 -0.82 -10.51
CA GLY A 308 -9.80 0.34 -9.64
C GLY A 308 -11.11 0.91 -9.09
N ARG A 309 -12.20 0.82 -9.87
CA ARG A 309 -13.53 1.22 -9.38
C ARG A 309 -14.04 0.30 -8.29
N THR A 310 -13.77 -1.00 -8.39
CA THR A 310 -14.19 -1.99 -7.40
C THR A 310 -13.46 -1.77 -6.08
N LEU A 311 -12.14 -1.52 -6.13
CA LEU A 311 -11.36 -1.20 -4.92
C LEU A 311 -11.84 0.10 -4.23
N ILE A 312 -12.11 1.15 -5.01
CA ILE A 312 -12.69 2.39 -4.44
C ILE A 312 -14.04 2.11 -3.78
N ASN A 313 -14.91 1.35 -4.42
CA ASN A 313 -16.21 1.00 -3.87
C ASN A 313 -16.09 0.15 -2.61
N GLN A 314 -15.13 -0.80 -2.57
CA GLN A 314 -14.83 -1.59 -1.38
C GLN A 314 -14.33 -0.69 -0.25
N PHE A 315 -13.37 0.21 -0.52
CA PHE A 315 -12.88 1.16 0.48
C PHE A 315 -14.01 2.00 1.09
N LEU A 316 -14.88 2.54 0.23
CA LEU A 316 -16.02 3.33 0.68
C LEU A 316 -17.04 2.49 1.48
N ALA A 317 -17.26 1.24 1.09
CA ALA A 317 -18.13 0.30 1.81
C ALA A 317 -17.56 -0.06 3.19
N GLU A 318 -16.24 -0.29 3.30
CA GLU A 318 -15.57 -0.53 4.57
C GLU A 318 -15.65 0.68 5.49
N MET A 319 -15.45 1.90 4.97
CA MET A 319 -15.61 3.13 5.75
C MET A 319 -17.05 3.33 6.24
N ASP A 320 -18.05 3.00 5.42
CA ASP A 320 -19.47 3.06 5.81
C ASP A 320 -19.86 1.97 6.82
N GLY A 321 -18.97 1.03 7.13
CA GLY A 321 -19.23 -0.07 8.04
C GLY A 321 -20.14 -1.15 7.42
N ALA A 322 -20.19 -1.28 6.10
CA ALA A 322 -21.04 -2.24 5.41
C ALA A 322 -20.69 -3.71 5.74
N SER A 323 -19.41 -3.98 6.00
CA SER A 323 -18.90 -5.32 6.36
C SER A 323 -18.76 -5.53 7.88
N GLY A 324 -18.96 -4.48 8.70
CA GLY A 324 -18.79 -4.52 10.16
C GLY A 324 -18.80 -3.14 10.79
N ASN A 325 -19.05 -3.06 12.10
CA ASN A 325 -19.05 -1.79 12.82
C ASN A 325 -17.61 -1.29 13.03
N ASN A 326 -17.32 -0.03 12.65
CA ASN A 326 -16.02 0.62 12.84
C ASN A 326 -15.88 1.27 14.24
N ASP A 327 -16.70 0.88 15.23
CA ASP A 327 -16.57 1.39 16.59
C ASP A 327 -15.18 1.07 17.17
N GLY A 328 -14.50 2.11 17.63
CA GLY A 328 -13.13 2.00 18.15
C GLY A 328 -12.03 2.03 17.07
N VAL A 329 -12.36 2.08 15.77
CA VAL A 329 -11.39 2.30 14.70
C VAL A 329 -11.46 3.75 14.23
N LEU A 330 -10.36 4.49 14.39
CA LEU A 330 -10.22 5.82 13.83
C LEU A 330 -9.53 5.71 12.47
N VAL A 331 -10.24 6.03 11.41
CA VAL A 331 -9.66 6.05 10.07
C VAL A 331 -9.06 7.42 9.78
N LEU A 332 -7.74 7.47 9.54
CA LEU A 332 -7.04 8.65 9.10
C LEU A 332 -6.58 8.47 7.65
N GLY A 333 -6.83 9.45 6.80
CA GLY A 333 -6.28 9.49 5.45
C GLY A 333 -5.29 10.64 5.30
N ALA A 334 -4.27 10.50 4.45
CA ALA A 334 -3.43 11.61 4.03
C ALA A 334 -3.41 11.75 2.51
N THR A 335 -3.42 12.98 2.02
CA THR A 335 -3.32 13.29 0.59
C THR A 335 -2.45 14.52 0.33
N ASN A 336 -1.72 14.48 -0.76
CA ASN A 336 -0.99 15.62 -1.30
C ASN A 336 -1.82 16.39 -2.32
N ALA A 337 -2.91 15.82 -2.85
CA ALA A 337 -3.71 16.40 -3.92
C ALA A 337 -5.22 16.28 -3.63
N PRO A 338 -5.74 17.06 -2.63
CA PRO A 338 -7.14 16.98 -2.23
C PRO A 338 -8.14 17.30 -3.35
N TRP A 339 -7.72 18.04 -4.38
CA TRP A 339 -8.53 18.37 -5.57
C TRP A 339 -8.69 17.20 -6.54
N HIS A 340 -7.88 16.15 -6.42
CA HIS A 340 -8.06 14.92 -7.18
C HIS A 340 -8.98 13.93 -6.48
N LEU A 341 -9.30 14.15 -5.20
CA LEU A 341 -10.10 13.24 -4.42
C LEU A 341 -11.57 13.26 -4.86
N ASP A 342 -12.15 12.10 -5.11
CA ASP A 342 -13.57 11.99 -5.41
C ASP A 342 -14.43 12.47 -4.24
N SER A 343 -15.45 13.27 -4.54
CA SER A 343 -16.40 13.78 -3.56
C SER A 343 -17.10 12.70 -2.72
N ALA A 344 -17.15 11.45 -3.21
CA ALA A 344 -17.68 10.32 -2.46
C ALA A 344 -16.88 10.02 -1.19
N PHE A 345 -15.59 10.30 -1.16
CA PHE A 345 -14.76 10.15 0.03
C PHE A 345 -15.08 11.17 1.12
N LEU A 346 -15.59 12.32 0.75
CA LEU A 346 -15.88 13.45 1.66
C LEU A 346 -17.33 13.46 2.19
N ARG A 347 -18.10 12.39 1.93
CA ARG A 347 -19.46 12.28 2.43
C ARG A 347 -19.50 12.01 3.94
N PRO A 348 -20.57 12.44 4.64
CA PRO A 348 -20.75 12.14 6.06
C PRO A 348 -20.61 10.64 6.35
N GLY A 349 -19.87 10.31 7.42
CA GLY A 349 -19.55 8.94 7.79
C GLY A 349 -18.25 8.39 7.20
N ARG A 350 -17.66 9.08 6.22
CA ARG A 350 -16.36 8.78 5.61
C ARG A 350 -15.31 9.77 6.10
N PHE A 351 -14.55 10.41 5.21
CA PHE A 351 -13.65 11.52 5.59
C PHE A 351 -14.47 12.81 5.77
N ASP A 352 -15.29 12.84 6.79
CA ASP A 352 -16.19 13.98 7.07
C ASP A 352 -15.50 15.13 7.83
N ARG A 353 -14.26 14.90 8.27
CA ARG A 353 -13.42 15.89 8.92
C ARG A 353 -12.15 16.09 8.12
N ILE A 354 -11.89 17.35 7.78
CA ILE A 354 -10.74 17.70 6.96
C ILE A 354 -9.83 18.61 7.79
N VAL A 355 -8.52 18.29 7.81
CA VAL A 355 -7.51 19.05 8.54
C VAL A 355 -6.38 19.44 7.59
N PHE A 356 -6.15 20.72 7.45
CA PHE A 356 -5.02 21.22 6.67
C PHE A 356 -3.74 21.14 7.48
N VAL A 357 -2.70 20.54 6.91
CA VAL A 357 -1.35 20.46 7.47
C VAL A 357 -0.46 21.45 6.71
N PRO A 358 -0.26 22.67 7.23
CA PRO A 358 0.51 23.71 6.56
C PRO A 358 2.00 23.40 6.57
N PRO A 359 2.79 24.06 5.70
CA PRO A 359 4.24 24.10 5.88
C PRO A 359 4.60 24.67 7.25
N PRO A 360 5.69 24.21 7.86
CA PRO A 360 6.11 24.69 9.17
C PRO A 360 6.43 26.20 9.13
N ASP A 361 5.94 26.94 10.10
CA ASP A 361 6.28 28.35 10.32
C ASP A 361 7.74 28.50 10.80
N GLN A 362 8.22 29.69 11.02
CA GLN A 362 9.61 29.90 11.41
C GLN A 362 9.95 29.24 12.77
N ALA A 363 9.02 29.29 13.72
CA ALA A 363 9.22 28.70 15.04
C ALA A 363 9.25 27.16 14.94
N ALA A 364 8.33 26.58 14.18
CA ALA A 364 8.29 25.14 13.90
C ALA A 364 9.56 24.69 13.17
N ARG A 365 10.05 25.42 12.16
CA ARG A 365 11.31 25.10 11.49
C ARG A 365 12.50 25.11 12.44
N SER A 366 12.54 26.09 13.37
CA SER A 366 13.58 26.11 14.41
C SER A 366 13.51 24.87 15.29
N ALA A 367 12.33 24.50 15.78
CA ALA A 367 12.12 23.30 16.59
C ALA A 367 12.50 22.01 15.83
N ILE A 368 12.16 21.91 14.55
CA ILE A 368 12.55 20.77 13.70
C ILE A 368 14.09 20.68 13.60
N VAL A 369 14.78 21.79 13.40
CA VAL A 369 16.25 21.82 13.37
C VAL A 369 16.84 21.38 14.71
N ASP A 370 16.24 21.79 15.84
CA ASP A 370 16.68 21.39 17.17
C ASP A 370 16.50 19.88 17.43
N ILE A 371 15.40 19.30 16.94
CA ILE A 371 15.20 17.85 16.96
C ILE A 371 16.25 17.14 16.09
N MET A 372 16.53 17.63 14.90
CA MET A 372 17.49 17.02 13.96
C MET A 372 18.95 17.05 14.46
N LYS A 373 19.31 17.96 15.35
CA LYS A 373 20.64 17.99 16.00
C LYS A 373 20.83 16.86 16.99
N GLN A 374 19.76 16.33 17.58
CA GLN A 374 19.86 15.30 18.62
C GLN A 374 20.48 14.03 18.07
N GLY A 375 21.42 13.44 18.82
CA GLY A 375 22.12 12.22 18.43
C GLY A 375 23.12 12.34 17.28
N ARG A 376 23.41 13.56 16.80
CA ARG A 376 24.38 13.84 15.72
C ARG A 376 25.49 14.76 16.22
N PRO A 377 26.73 14.64 15.71
CA PRO A 377 27.81 15.58 16.01
C PRO A 377 27.47 16.92 15.33
N ALA A 378 26.85 17.83 16.08
CA ALA A 378 26.47 19.16 15.61
C ALA A 378 26.92 20.21 16.62
N GLU A 379 27.73 21.20 16.19
CA GLU A 379 28.27 22.25 17.04
C GLU A 379 28.02 23.64 16.45
N GLY A 380 27.73 24.60 17.32
CA GLY A 380 27.51 25.99 16.91
C GLY A 380 26.36 26.21 15.94
N VAL A 381 25.34 25.33 15.98
CA VAL A 381 24.16 25.42 15.13
C VAL A 381 23.13 26.32 15.75
N ASP A 382 22.87 27.47 15.12
CA ASP A 382 21.76 28.38 15.41
C ASP A 382 20.55 27.99 14.60
N ALA A 383 19.59 27.28 15.25
CA ALA A 383 18.36 26.83 14.63
C ALA A 383 17.47 27.98 14.16
N ALA A 384 17.41 29.08 14.93
CA ALA A 384 16.59 30.24 14.58
C ALA A 384 17.14 30.97 13.35
N ALA A 385 18.47 31.13 13.26
CA ALA A 385 19.11 31.71 12.08
C ALA A 385 18.92 30.85 10.81
N LEU A 386 18.94 29.52 10.93
CA LEU A 386 18.65 28.63 9.82
C LEU A 386 17.19 28.71 9.43
N ALA A 387 16.26 28.68 10.39
CA ALA A 387 14.81 28.81 10.16
C ALA A 387 14.45 30.13 9.45
N ALA A 388 15.11 31.23 9.77
CA ALA A 388 14.90 32.51 9.08
C ALA A 388 15.30 32.46 7.59
N ARG A 389 16.27 31.62 7.21
CA ARG A 389 16.79 31.49 5.85
C ARG A 389 16.05 30.43 5.01
N THR A 390 15.28 29.58 5.65
CA THR A 390 14.56 28.44 5.01
C THR A 390 13.07 28.69 4.93
N LYS A 391 12.67 29.93 4.57
CA LYS A 391 11.26 30.25 4.33
C LYS A 391 10.65 29.34 3.27
N ASP A 392 9.41 28.89 3.50
CA ASP A 392 8.65 27.98 2.65
C ASP A 392 9.23 26.55 2.54
N PHE A 393 10.19 26.18 3.39
CA PHE A 393 10.71 24.82 3.43
C PHE A 393 9.77 23.91 4.22
N SER A 394 9.55 22.69 3.69
CA SER A 394 8.89 21.60 4.40
C SER A 394 9.84 20.95 5.41
N GLY A 395 9.33 20.07 6.27
CA GLY A 395 10.17 19.26 7.16
C GLY A 395 11.14 18.36 6.38
N ALA A 396 10.70 17.82 5.23
CA ALA A 396 11.55 17.02 4.34
C ALA A 396 12.66 17.85 3.69
N ASP A 397 12.38 19.11 3.31
CA ASP A 397 13.40 20.02 2.78
C ASP A 397 14.48 20.32 3.85
N LEU A 398 14.05 20.55 5.10
CA LEU A 398 15.00 20.76 6.22
C LEU A 398 15.83 19.50 6.49
N LYS A 399 15.24 18.32 6.41
CA LYS A 399 15.97 17.06 6.53
C LYS A 399 17.01 16.94 5.42
N SER A 400 16.66 17.23 4.19
CA SER A 400 17.59 17.24 3.05
C SER A 400 18.76 18.22 3.27
N VAL A 401 18.49 19.41 3.82
CA VAL A 401 19.54 20.38 4.19
C VAL A 401 20.48 19.80 5.23
N PHE A 402 19.93 19.12 6.24
CA PHE A 402 20.73 18.52 7.29
C PHE A 402 21.57 17.36 6.76
N ASP A 403 21.01 16.49 5.96
CA ASP A 403 21.67 15.34 5.37
C ASP A 403 22.82 15.79 4.43
N GLN A 404 22.61 16.81 3.59
CA GLN A 404 23.67 17.42 2.78
C GLN A 404 24.81 18.04 3.64
N ALA A 405 24.46 18.67 4.76
CA ALA A 405 25.48 19.21 5.67
C ALA A 405 26.27 18.09 6.37
N VAL A 406 25.66 16.97 6.68
CA VAL A 406 26.31 15.75 7.18
C VAL A 406 27.25 15.17 6.14
N GLU A 407 26.85 15.08 4.87
CA GLU A 407 27.71 14.61 3.77
C GLU A 407 28.99 15.48 3.61
N ILE A 408 28.83 16.80 3.72
CA ILE A 408 29.98 17.72 3.72
C ILE A 408 30.91 17.43 4.91
N ALA A 409 30.35 17.27 6.11
CA ALA A 409 31.13 16.98 7.32
C ALA A 409 31.83 15.62 7.23
N LEU A 410 31.16 14.58 6.71
CA LEU A 410 31.73 13.25 6.46
C LEU A 410 32.88 13.32 5.45
N THR A 411 32.72 14.07 4.36
CA THR A 411 33.78 14.23 3.35
C THR A 411 35.03 14.88 3.95
N GLU A 412 34.86 15.85 4.85
CA GLU A 412 35.97 16.49 5.58
C GLU A 412 36.57 15.53 6.62
N ALA A 413 35.75 14.78 7.33
CA ALA A 413 36.19 13.79 8.33
C ALA A 413 37.04 12.67 7.72
N MET A 414 36.62 12.16 6.53
CA MET A 414 37.39 11.15 5.80
C MET A 414 38.79 11.64 5.38
N LYS A 415 38.96 12.95 5.14
CA LYS A 415 40.25 13.53 4.77
C LYS A 415 41.13 13.79 5.99
N SER A 416 40.54 14.15 7.14
CA SER A 416 41.26 14.51 8.36
C SER A 416 41.49 13.32 9.29
N GLY A 417 40.80 12.22 9.15
CA GLY A 417 40.83 11.06 10.03
C GLY A 417 40.18 11.30 11.40
N SER A 418 39.39 12.37 11.56
CA SER A 418 38.70 12.74 12.83
C SER A 418 37.26 13.13 12.58
N ILE A 419 36.41 12.98 13.60
CA ILE A 419 35.01 13.40 13.51
C ILE A 419 34.93 14.92 13.36
N ILE A 420 34.29 15.39 12.29
CA ILE A 420 34.06 16.81 12.07
C ILE A 420 32.57 17.08 12.26
N PRO A 421 32.17 17.98 13.17
CA PRO A 421 30.78 18.26 13.45
C PRO A 421 30.12 19.03 12.29
N VAL A 422 28.81 18.88 12.21
CA VAL A 422 27.96 19.74 11.41
C VAL A 422 27.89 21.11 12.06
N ASP A 423 28.27 22.14 11.34
CA ASP A 423 28.26 23.53 11.80
C ASP A 423 27.26 24.40 10.99
N GLN A 424 27.04 25.63 11.48
CA GLN A 424 26.14 26.60 10.85
C GLN A 424 26.55 26.92 9.40
N LYS A 425 27.85 26.87 9.09
CA LYS A 425 28.36 27.20 7.74
C LYS A 425 27.97 26.12 6.73
N LYS A 426 28.09 24.85 7.10
CA LYS A 426 27.71 23.69 6.27
C LYS A 426 26.20 23.70 6.03
N LEU A 427 25.38 23.90 7.10
CA LEU A 427 23.93 24.02 6.99
C LEU A 427 23.48 25.19 6.11
N THR A 428 24.13 26.35 6.26
CA THR A 428 23.80 27.51 5.41
C THR A 428 24.16 27.27 3.94
N LYS A 429 25.25 26.54 3.67
CA LYS A 429 25.65 26.15 2.31
C LYS A 429 24.63 25.19 1.71
N ALA A 430 24.22 24.16 2.44
CA ALA A 430 23.20 23.19 2.02
C ALA A 430 21.85 23.86 1.76
N ALA A 431 21.41 24.76 2.66
CA ALA A 431 20.15 25.49 2.51
C ALA A 431 20.10 26.40 1.27
N LYS A 432 21.24 26.92 0.80
CA LYS A 432 21.30 27.69 -0.46
C LYS A 432 21.11 26.82 -1.70
N ASN A 433 21.47 25.56 -1.63
CA ASN A 433 21.38 24.60 -2.73
C ASN A 433 20.00 23.91 -2.80
N THR A 434 19.26 23.92 -1.70
CA THR A 434 17.96 23.26 -1.62
C THR A 434 16.85 24.25 -1.99
N LYS A 435 15.92 23.81 -2.85
CA LYS A 435 14.75 24.60 -3.25
C LYS A 435 13.53 24.16 -2.43
N PRO A 436 12.68 25.09 -1.95
CA PRO A 436 11.47 24.74 -1.22
C PRO A 436 10.48 23.96 -2.09
N SER A 437 10.09 22.79 -1.63
CA SER A 437 9.16 21.90 -2.34
C SER A 437 7.71 22.40 -2.30
N THR A 438 7.35 23.14 -1.27
CA THR A 438 5.96 23.57 -1.00
C THR A 438 5.42 24.59 -2.00
N ARG A 439 6.28 25.39 -2.65
CA ARG A 439 5.85 26.44 -3.58
C ARG A 439 5.08 25.88 -4.78
N LYS A 440 5.59 24.79 -5.37
CA LYS A 440 4.93 24.14 -6.51
C LYS A 440 3.55 23.64 -6.13
N TRP A 441 3.39 23.12 -4.93
CA TRP A 441 2.12 22.63 -4.44
C TRP A 441 1.06 23.75 -4.34
N PHE A 442 1.45 24.92 -3.80
CA PHE A 442 0.55 26.07 -3.74
C PHE A 442 0.22 26.65 -5.12
N GLU A 443 1.09 26.52 -6.09
CA GLU A 443 0.81 26.88 -7.49
C GLU A 443 -0.23 25.92 -8.09
N SER A 444 -0.09 24.61 -7.87
CA SER A 444 -1.07 23.60 -8.32
C SER A 444 -2.43 23.75 -7.63
N ALA A 445 -2.45 24.10 -6.34
CA ALA A 445 -3.67 24.30 -5.59
C ALA A 445 -4.49 25.55 -6.01
N LYS A 446 -3.92 26.45 -6.80
CA LYS A 446 -4.59 27.66 -7.32
C LYS A 446 -5.30 27.42 -8.66
N ASN A 447 -4.96 26.39 -9.37
CA ASN A 447 -5.50 25.99 -10.65
C ASN A 447 -6.57 24.91 -10.50
#